data_e54ed8387f1681bb3dd110dcfbf84263
#
_entry.id   e54ed8387f1681bb3dd110dcfbf84263
#
_cell.length_a   1.000
_cell.length_b   1.000
_cell.length_c   1.000
_cell.angle_alpha   90.00
_cell.angle_beta   90.00
_cell.angle_gamma   90.00
#
_symmetry.space_group_name_H-M   'P 1'
#
loop_
_entity.id
_entity.type
_entity.pdbx_description
1 polymer ?
#
loop_
_entity_poly.entity_id
_entity_poly.type
_entity_poly.pdbx_seq_one_letter_code
_entity_poly.pdbx_strand_id
1 'polypeptide(L)'
;MTKKASKKTTKKVEKKVSLFDAVKAKMKKNKPKSMSNKSDSLIPWKIPFKHRALQKATGGLLGGKIMMIEGFSQTGKSFLGYELISGAVSMGGTGYLQDREQAYEPDYGAKAGMDDDDMFFYDDSVLIEPTFDTWVEWMKATREVVKDKSIPLVIMDDSFAVSRCLEQGESDEKGKALGYGSMKKNNAYYDRLAMLQPLLQEYSCSLVIINQLTKDHAAGMFADPTKRKGPQLEYFCSQILRGKAGQKLVVKRKLNSTERKVQVGMTSNWETAKNRFVEPMKKFGVKIYFRKGLAPWSGLGDFLVLEDEVKQKSMKDPEDGRKTIKGYTYEGPEGEEFFPESQIKDMCNKYPQILEPRYTSKLEDDFDNEVELEDYESEKVKIND
;
A
#
# COMPACT_ATOMS: atom_id res chain seq x y z
N MET A 1 35.27 -49.99 56.94
CA MET A 1 35.12 -49.43 55.61
C MET A 1 33.91 -48.50 55.58
N THR A 2 34.15 -47.20 55.76
CA THR A 2 33.09 -46.19 55.87
C THR A 2 33.08 -45.36 54.56
N LYS A 3 32.01 -45.46 53.77
CA LYS A 3 31.82 -44.65 52.55
C LYS A 3 31.34 -43.22 52.96
N LYS A 4 32.19 -42.23 52.65
CA LYS A 4 31.83 -40.81 52.72
C LYS A 4 30.91 -40.46 51.55
N ALA A 5 29.69 -40.01 51.84
CA ALA A 5 28.77 -39.44 50.88
C ALA A 5 29.20 -37.98 50.60
N SER A 6 29.48 -37.62 49.36
CA SER A 6 29.76 -36.24 48.94
C SER A 6 28.43 -35.50 48.71
N LYS A 7 28.19 -34.47 49.48
CA LYS A 7 27.10 -33.51 49.27
C LYS A 7 27.42 -32.63 48.04
N LYS A 8 26.70 -32.82 46.93
CA LYS A 8 26.65 -31.89 45.83
C LYS A 8 25.88 -30.64 46.24
N THR A 9 26.58 -29.54 46.44
CA THR A 9 26.00 -28.20 46.62
C THR A 9 25.54 -27.68 45.26
N THR A 10 24.24 -27.67 44.99
CA THR A 10 23.64 -26.99 43.86
C THR A 10 23.67 -25.49 44.10
N LYS A 11 24.57 -24.78 43.43
CA LYS A 11 24.53 -23.31 43.38
C LYS A 11 23.25 -22.88 42.68
N LYS A 12 22.32 -22.27 43.43
CA LYS A 12 21.21 -21.51 42.88
C LYS A 12 21.76 -20.36 42.05
N VAL A 13 21.61 -20.42 40.74
CA VAL A 13 21.90 -19.28 39.85
C VAL A 13 20.81 -18.25 40.10
N GLU A 14 21.11 -17.19 40.83
CA GLU A 14 20.25 -16.02 40.97
C GLU A 14 20.07 -15.41 39.56
N LYS A 15 18.85 -15.50 39.01
CA LYS A 15 18.49 -14.78 37.81
C LYS A 15 18.63 -13.28 38.10
N LYS A 16 19.62 -12.63 37.52
CA LYS A 16 19.72 -11.16 37.51
C LYS A 16 18.42 -10.63 36.88
N VAL A 17 17.59 -9.99 37.70
CA VAL A 17 16.40 -9.29 37.22
C VAL A 17 16.87 -8.18 36.28
N SER A 18 16.39 -8.15 35.05
CA SER A 18 16.77 -7.11 34.11
C SER A 18 16.30 -5.74 34.61
N LEU A 19 17.04 -4.67 34.28
CA LEU A 19 16.63 -3.31 34.60
C LEU A 19 15.20 -3.03 34.14
N PHE A 20 14.83 -3.55 32.98
CA PHE A 20 13.47 -3.45 32.41
C PHE A 20 12.43 -4.07 33.34
N ASP A 21 12.64 -5.28 33.85
CA ASP A 21 11.71 -5.96 34.73
C ASP A 21 11.60 -5.24 36.09
N ALA A 22 12.70 -4.72 36.60
CA ALA A 22 12.73 -3.93 37.83
C ALA A 22 11.94 -2.62 37.69
N VAL A 23 12.08 -1.91 36.58
CA VAL A 23 11.33 -0.69 36.28
C VAL A 23 9.86 -1.00 36.08
N LYS A 24 9.52 -2.05 35.29
CA LYS A 24 8.15 -2.49 35.04
C LYS A 24 7.42 -2.86 36.34
N ALA A 25 8.12 -3.47 37.30
CA ALA A 25 7.56 -3.81 38.61
C ALA A 25 7.25 -2.56 39.46
N LYS A 26 8.01 -1.46 39.31
CA LYS A 26 7.78 -0.19 40.02
C LYS A 26 6.68 0.68 39.40
N MET A 27 6.32 0.47 38.12
CA MET A 27 5.26 1.22 37.45
C MET A 27 3.88 0.74 37.93
N LYS A 28 3.18 1.54 38.75
CA LYS A 28 1.87 1.21 39.36
C LYS A 28 0.69 1.47 38.43
N LYS A 29 0.78 2.45 37.50
CA LYS A 29 -0.26 2.82 36.52
C LYS A 29 0.39 3.01 35.14
N ASN A 30 -0.41 2.82 34.07
CA ASN A 30 0.02 3.04 32.67
C ASN A 30 1.30 2.27 32.28
N LYS A 31 1.32 0.97 32.57
CA LYS A 31 2.43 0.11 32.13
C LYS A 31 2.53 0.15 30.59
N PRO A 32 3.64 0.61 30.01
CA PRO A 32 3.83 0.53 28.57
C PRO A 32 3.77 -0.94 28.12
N LYS A 33 3.21 -1.17 26.94
CA LYS A 33 3.24 -2.51 26.33
C LYS A 33 4.71 -2.91 26.14
N SER A 34 5.09 -4.10 26.64
CA SER A 34 6.41 -4.63 26.31
C SER A 34 6.41 -4.99 24.83
N MET A 35 7.35 -4.44 24.09
CA MET A 35 7.64 -4.91 22.75
C MET A 35 8.26 -6.30 22.89
N SER A 36 7.54 -7.35 22.56
CA SER A 36 8.16 -8.64 22.30
C SER A 36 8.86 -8.52 20.93
N ASN A 37 9.96 -9.22 20.72
CA ASN A 37 10.69 -9.26 19.44
C ASN A 37 9.88 -9.86 18.26
N LYS A 38 8.57 -10.03 18.44
CA LYS A 38 7.65 -10.48 17.41
C LYS A 38 6.94 -9.24 16.82
N SER A 39 7.54 -8.68 15.77
CA SER A 39 6.92 -7.62 14.94
C SER A 39 5.50 -8.00 14.45
N ASP A 40 5.22 -9.28 14.31
CA ASP A 40 3.93 -9.84 13.87
C ASP A 40 2.77 -9.53 14.83
N SER A 41 3.05 -9.27 16.11
CA SER A 41 2.00 -8.94 17.09
C SER A 41 1.37 -7.55 16.88
N LEU A 42 2.01 -6.66 16.09
CA LEU A 42 1.55 -5.30 15.81
C LEU A 42 0.81 -5.18 14.48
N ILE A 43 0.86 -6.23 13.64
CA ILE A 43 0.18 -6.29 12.34
C ILE A 43 -0.67 -7.55 12.34
N PRO A 44 -1.94 -7.45 12.76
CA PRO A 44 -2.80 -8.63 12.97
C PRO A 44 -3.15 -9.34 11.66
N TRP A 45 -3.14 -8.63 10.54
CA TRP A 45 -3.46 -9.16 9.22
C TRP A 45 -2.84 -8.31 8.10
N LYS A 46 -2.78 -8.90 6.89
CA LYS A 46 -2.31 -8.24 5.67
C LYS A 46 -3.28 -8.58 4.53
N ILE A 47 -3.75 -7.56 3.81
CA ILE A 47 -4.56 -7.76 2.60
C ILE A 47 -3.64 -7.60 1.39
N PRO A 48 -3.43 -8.64 0.57
CA PRO A 48 -2.61 -8.53 -0.62
C PRO A 48 -3.35 -7.82 -1.74
N PHE A 49 -2.62 -7.06 -2.56
CA PHE A 49 -3.13 -6.61 -3.85
C PHE A 49 -3.15 -7.76 -4.86
N LYS A 50 -4.15 -7.78 -5.73
CA LYS A 50 -4.24 -8.76 -6.84
C LYS A 50 -3.15 -8.53 -7.89
N HIS A 51 -2.71 -7.28 -8.06
CA HIS A 51 -1.63 -6.92 -8.98
C HIS A 51 -0.25 -7.24 -8.39
N ARG A 52 0.54 -8.07 -9.07
CA ARG A 52 1.76 -8.68 -8.51
C ARG A 52 2.91 -7.70 -8.25
N ALA A 53 3.17 -6.78 -9.19
CA ALA A 53 4.20 -5.74 -8.96
C ALA A 53 3.80 -4.82 -7.79
N LEU A 54 2.53 -4.42 -7.72
CA LEU A 54 2.00 -3.61 -6.63
C LEU A 54 2.11 -4.34 -5.28
N GLN A 55 1.75 -5.62 -5.25
CA GLN A 55 1.88 -6.45 -4.04
C GLN A 55 3.32 -6.52 -3.56
N LYS A 56 4.26 -6.84 -4.47
CA LYS A 56 5.68 -6.94 -4.13
C LYS A 56 6.26 -5.59 -3.67
N ALA A 57 5.90 -4.49 -4.34
CA ALA A 57 6.37 -3.15 -4.01
C ALA A 57 5.82 -2.61 -2.69
N THR A 58 4.66 -3.10 -2.23
CA THR A 58 3.97 -2.51 -1.05
C THR A 58 3.91 -3.42 0.16
N GLY A 59 3.94 -4.74 -0.05
CA GLY A 59 3.61 -5.73 0.98
C GLY A 59 2.12 -5.84 1.29
N GLY A 60 1.25 -5.15 0.54
CA GLY A 60 -0.19 -5.10 0.77
C GLY A 60 -0.64 -4.06 1.80
N LEU A 61 -1.94 -4.03 2.12
CA LEU A 61 -2.49 -3.22 3.21
C LEU A 61 -2.28 -3.93 4.55
N LEU A 62 -1.76 -3.21 5.51
CA LEU A 62 -1.39 -3.76 6.82
C LEU A 62 -2.41 -3.37 7.89
N GLY A 63 -2.84 -4.34 8.70
CA GLY A 63 -3.82 -4.15 9.76
C GLY A 63 -3.44 -3.09 10.80
N GLY A 64 -4.40 -2.23 11.16
CA GLY A 64 -4.20 -1.15 12.10
C GLY A 64 -3.38 0.04 11.56
N LYS A 65 -3.20 0.16 10.24
CA LYS A 65 -2.37 1.19 9.61
C LYS A 65 -3.18 2.08 8.68
N ILE A 66 -2.59 3.24 8.33
CA ILE A 66 -3.15 4.19 7.38
C ILE A 66 -2.32 4.11 6.09
N MET A 67 -2.99 3.84 4.97
CA MET A 67 -2.43 3.90 3.62
C MET A 67 -3.06 5.08 2.88
N MET A 68 -2.26 5.87 2.17
CA MET A 68 -2.76 6.87 1.25
C MET A 68 -2.47 6.46 -0.18
N ILE A 69 -3.49 6.53 -1.03
CA ILE A 69 -3.38 6.33 -2.48
C ILE A 69 -3.65 7.68 -3.14
N GLU A 70 -2.60 8.30 -3.64
CA GLU A 70 -2.68 9.65 -4.23
C GLU A 70 -2.32 9.65 -5.71
N GLY A 71 -2.85 10.60 -6.46
CA GLY A 71 -2.54 10.74 -7.89
C GLY A 71 -3.50 11.68 -8.61
N PHE A 72 -3.19 11.95 -9.87
CA PHE A 72 -4.09 12.71 -10.74
C PHE A 72 -5.38 11.94 -11.02
N SER A 73 -6.37 12.63 -11.59
CA SER A 73 -7.60 11.98 -12.04
C SER A 73 -7.29 10.84 -13.03
N GLN A 74 -8.15 9.80 -13.03
CA GLN A 74 -8.07 8.66 -13.94
C GLN A 74 -6.77 7.81 -13.81
N THR A 75 -6.17 7.73 -12.64
CA THR A 75 -5.02 6.83 -12.39
C THR A 75 -5.42 5.47 -11.81
N GLY A 76 -6.69 5.26 -11.46
CA GLY A 76 -7.18 4.02 -10.88
C GLY A 76 -7.11 3.95 -9.35
N LYS A 77 -7.02 5.11 -8.66
CA LYS A 77 -6.95 5.18 -7.19
C LYS A 77 -8.11 4.46 -6.50
N SER A 78 -9.34 4.86 -6.84
CA SER A 78 -10.56 4.28 -6.25
C SER A 78 -10.64 2.79 -6.51
N PHE A 79 -10.24 2.33 -7.72
CA PHE A 79 -10.20 0.91 -8.04
C PHE A 79 -9.30 0.11 -7.10
N LEU A 80 -8.10 0.63 -6.78
CA LEU A 80 -7.21 -0.01 -5.82
C LEU A 80 -7.81 -0.04 -4.41
N GLY A 81 -8.53 1.00 -4.00
CA GLY A 81 -9.25 1.04 -2.73
C GLY A 81 -10.36 -0.02 -2.67
N TYR A 82 -11.11 -0.19 -3.75
CA TYR A 82 -12.15 -1.22 -3.87
C TYR A 82 -11.56 -2.63 -3.79
N GLU A 83 -10.40 -2.90 -4.42
CA GLU A 83 -9.69 -4.17 -4.27
C GLU A 83 -9.36 -4.49 -2.80
N LEU A 84 -9.01 -3.48 -1.99
CA LEU A 84 -8.70 -3.67 -0.59
C LEU A 84 -9.93 -3.97 0.25
N ILE A 85 -11.09 -3.34 -0.03
CA ILE A 85 -12.37 -3.71 0.59
C ILE A 85 -12.73 -5.15 0.20
N SER A 86 -12.72 -5.50 -1.08
CA SER A 86 -12.95 -6.86 -1.57
C SER A 86 -12.00 -7.88 -0.93
N GLY A 87 -10.73 -7.50 -0.75
CA GLY A 87 -9.73 -8.31 -0.06
C GLY A 87 -10.09 -8.56 1.41
N ALA A 88 -10.60 -7.54 2.12
CA ALA A 88 -11.07 -7.70 3.50
C ALA A 88 -12.21 -8.71 3.58
N VAL A 89 -13.20 -8.56 2.71
CA VAL A 89 -14.37 -9.45 2.64
C VAL A 89 -13.95 -10.89 2.33
N SER A 90 -13.06 -11.10 1.36
CA SER A 90 -12.57 -12.44 1.01
C SER A 90 -11.85 -13.15 2.15
N MET A 91 -11.36 -12.40 3.15
CA MET A 91 -10.75 -12.91 4.39
C MET A 91 -11.75 -13.01 5.55
N GLY A 92 -13.06 -12.91 5.27
CA GLY A 92 -14.13 -12.99 6.28
C GLY A 92 -14.38 -11.69 7.05
N GLY A 93 -13.78 -10.59 6.62
CA GLY A 93 -13.97 -9.27 7.19
C GLY A 93 -15.03 -8.44 6.47
N THR A 94 -14.99 -7.13 6.65
CA THR A 94 -15.90 -6.19 6.00
C THR A 94 -15.24 -4.85 5.76
N GLY A 95 -15.85 -4.01 4.91
CA GLY A 95 -15.40 -2.68 4.59
C GLY A 95 -16.42 -1.58 4.91
N TYR A 96 -15.93 -0.35 4.96
CA TYR A 96 -16.73 0.86 5.01
C TYR A 96 -16.25 1.79 3.89
N LEU A 97 -17.09 2.03 2.90
CA LEU A 97 -16.82 2.95 1.80
C LEU A 97 -17.45 4.32 2.12
N GLN A 98 -16.59 5.29 2.36
CA GLN A 98 -16.96 6.70 2.44
C GLN A 98 -16.80 7.32 1.06
N ASP A 99 -17.86 7.42 0.30
CA ASP A 99 -17.87 7.97 -1.06
C ASP A 99 -18.27 9.44 -1.08
N ARG A 100 -17.36 10.33 -0.70
CA ARG A 100 -17.61 11.77 -0.66
C ARG A 100 -17.76 12.41 -2.05
N GLU A 101 -17.26 11.75 -3.08
CA GLU A 101 -17.41 12.22 -4.47
C GLU A 101 -18.74 11.80 -5.08
N GLN A 102 -19.48 10.88 -4.43
CA GLN A 102 -20.72 10.29 -4.94
C GLN A 102 -20.52 9.69 -6.34
N ALA A 103 -19.41 8.98 -6.50
CA ALA A 103 -18.93 8.49 -7.77
C ALA A 103 -18.82 6.95 -7.83
N TYR A 104 -19.24 6.25 -6.77
CA TYR A 104 -19.26 4.80 -6.76
C TYR A 104 -20.27 4.27 -7.77
N GLU A 105 -19.82 3.37 -8.63
CA GLU A 105 -20.60 2.68 -9.63
C GLU A 105 -20.50 1.16 -9.38
N PRO A 106 -21.60 0.45 -9.08
CA PRO A 106 -21.59 -0.98 -8.74
C PRO A 106 -20.92 -1.85 -9.81
N ASP A 107 -21.21 -1.63 -11.09
CA ASP A 107 -20.57 -2.37 -12.20
C ASP A 107 -19.05 -2.16 -12.26
N TYR A 108 -18.57 -1.02 -11.80
CA TYR A 108 -17.13 -0.74 -11.70
C TYR A 108 -16.52 -1.36 -10.46
N GLY A 109 -17.23 -1.31 -9.34
CA GLY A 109 -16.86 -1.98 -8.09
C GLY A 109 -16.75 -3.49 -8.26
N ALA A 110 -17.70 -4.12 -8.95
CA ALA A 110 -17.71 -5.55 -9.24
C ALA A 110 -16.42 -6.02 -9.96
N LYS A 111 -15.82 -5.19 -10.83
CA LYS A 111 -14.52 -5.52 -11.48
C LYS A 111 -13.36 -5.58 -10.52
N ALA A 112 -13.46 -4.91 -9.38
CA ALA A 112 -12.50 -5.00 -8.28
C ALA A 112 -12.84 -6.16 -7.32
N GLY A 113 -14.03 -6.76 -7.46
CA GLY A 113 -14.55 -7.84 -6.64
C GLY A 113 -15.52 -7.38 -5.55
N MET A 114 -16.07 -6.17 -5.67
CA MET A 114 -17.17 -5.66 -4.85
C MET A 114 -18.49 -5.92 -5.59
N ASP A 115 -18.86 -7.20 -5.70
CA ASP A 115 -19.97 -7.69 -6.50
C ASP A 115 -21.22 -8.06 -5.68
N ASP A 116 -21.18 -7.85 -4.37
CA ASP A 116 -22.28 -8.07 -3.44
C ASP A 116 -22.46 -6.84 -2.55
N ASP A 117 -23.64 -6.23 -2.56
CA ASP A 117 -23.97 -5.01 -1.82
C ASP A 117 -23.95 -5.23 -0.29
N ASP A 118 -24.12 -6.46 0.17
CA ASP A 118 -24.08 -6.80 1.61
C ASP A 118 -22.66 -6.96 2.17
N MET A 119 -21.63 -6.81 1.33
CA MET A 119 -20.22 -7.00 1.73
C MET A 119 -19.61 -5.81 2.49
N PHE A 120 -20.15 -4.61 2.31
CA PHE A 120 -19.58 -3.38 2.86
C PHE A 120 -20.64 -2.35 3.19
N PHE A 121 -20.28 -1.41 4.08
CA PHE A 121 -21.12 -0.27 4.42
C PHE A 121 -20.82 0.90 3.49
N TYR A 122 -21.86 1.58 3.02
CA TYR A 122 -21.75 2.74 2.12
C TYR A 122 -22.28 4.00 2.80
N ASP A 123 -21.50 5.10 2.69
CA ASP A 123 -21.87 6.42 3.19
C ASP A 123 -21.33 7.49 2.23
N ASP A 124 -22.18 8.46 1.86
CA ASP A 124 -21.85 9.55 0.94
C ASP A 124 -21.71 10.92 1.63
N SER A 125 -21.70 10.94 2.96
CA SER A 125 -21.52 12.16 3.74
C SER A 125 -20.19 12.85 3.44
N VAL A 126 -20.23 14.17 3.20
CA VAL A 126 -19.05 14.99 2.96
C VAL A 126 -18.45 15.59 4.23
N LEU A 127 -19.20 15.56 5.36
CA LEU A 127 -18.79 16.18 6.61
C LEU A 127 -17.76 15.35 7.36
N ILE A 128 -16.69 15.98 7.81
CA ILE A 128 -15.56 15.30 8.47
C ILE A 128 -15.96 14.77 9.84
N GLU A 129 -16.45 15.66 10.72
CA GLU A 129 -16.64 15.35 12.12
C GLU A 129 -17.66 14.23 12.34
N PRO A 130 -18.88 14.27 11.77
CA PRO A 130 -19.85 13.18 11.92
C PRO A 130 -19.37 11.86 11.33
N THR A 131 -18.67 11.93 10.18
CA THR A 131 -18.14 10.73 9.53
C THR A 131 -17.14 9.99 10.42
N PHE A 132 -16.20 10.71 11.03
CA PHE A 132 -15.24 10.07 11.93
C PHE A 132 -15.90 9.45 13.15
N ASP A 133 -16.94 10.08 13.70
CA ASP A 133 -17.74 9.54 14.81
C ASP A 133 -18.46 8.25 14.36
N THR A 134 -19.04 8.22 13.16
CA THR A 134 -19.66 7.04 12.56
C THR A 134 -18.64 5.91 12.34
N TRP A 135 -17.44 6.19 11.86
CA TRP A 135 -16.38 5.18 11.69
C TRP A 135 -15.99 4.54 13.03
N VAL A 136 -15.88 5.34 14.09
CA VAL A 136 -15.58 4.82 15.42
C VAL A 136 -16.70 3.92 15.94
N GLU A 137 -17.95 4.32 15.75
CA GLU A 137 -19.12 3.52 16.12
C GLU A 137 -19.17 2.20 15.32
N TRP A 138 -18.97 2.27 14.01
CA TRP A 138 -18.92 1.10 13.14
C TRP A 138 -17.82 0.10 13.56
N MET A 139 -16.61 0.60 13.84
CA MET A 139 -15.51 -0.26 14.31
C MET A 139 -15.85 -0.96 15.62
N LYS A 140 -16.46 -0.24 16.58
CA LYS A 140 -16.88 -0.81 17.87
C LYS A 140 -17.92 -1.89 17.66
N ALA A 141 -19.03 -1.56 16.97
CA ALA A 141 -20.12 -2.49 16.73
C ALA A 141 -19.65 -3.74 15.99
N THR A 142 -18.80 -3.58 14.97
CA THR A 142 -18.24 -4.72 14.22
C THR A 142 -17.38 -5.60 15.13
N ARG A 143 -16.55 -5.01 16.01
CA ARG A 143 -15.70 -5.80 16.94
C ARG A 143 -16.45 -6.43 18.09
N GLU A 144 -17.61 -5.95 18.43
CA GLU A 144 -18.53 -6.64 19.37
C GLU A 144 -19.03 -7.95 18.76
N VAL A 145 -19.29 -7.99 17.45
CA VAL A 145 -19.70 -9.18 16.70
C VAL A 145 -18.49 -10.06 16.36
N VAL A 146 -17.46 -9.47 15.75
CA VAL A 146 -16.25 -10.15 15.27
C VAL A 146 -15.11 -9.89 16.27
N LYS A 147 -14.95 -10.73 17.27
CA LYS A 147 -13.95 -10.56 18.34
C LYS A 147 -12.52 -10.86 17.87
N ASP A 148 -12.37 -11.67 16.84
CA ASP A 148 -11.07 -12.05 16.28
C ASP A 148 -10.45 -10.88 15.53
N LYS A 149 -9.33 -10.38 16.06
CA LYS A 149 -8.58 -9.25 15.48
C LYS A 149 -7.76 -9.62 14.24
N SER A 150 -7.63 -10.90 13.90
CA SER A 150 -7.02 -11.36 12.64
C SER A 150 -7.96 -11.19 11.44
N ILE A 151 -9.24 -10.95 11.68
CA ILE A 151 -10.24 -10.66 10.63
C ILE A 151 -10.15 -9.19 10.24
N PRO A 152 -9.93 -8.85 8.95
CA PRO A 152 -9.69 -7.48 8.52
C PRO A 152 -10.92 -6.58 8.57
N LEU A 153 -10.72 -5.34 8.98
CA LEU A 153 -11.67 -4.24 8.82
C LEU A 153 -10.99 -3.12 8.03
N VAL A 154 -11.63 -2.61 7.00
CA VAL A 154 -11.09 -1.57 6.13
C VAL A 154 -12.08 -0.43 5.98
N ILE A 155 -11.64 0.79 6.28
CA ILE A 155 -12.34 2.03 5.92
C ILE A 155 -11.64 2.60 4.70
N MET A 156 -12.38 2.99 3.68
CA MET A 156 -11.90 3.73 2.52
C MET A 156 -12.58 5.09 2.47
N ASP A 157 -11.79 6.18 2.48
CA ASP A 157 -12.26 7.57 2.35
C ASP A 157 -11.97 8.09 0.95
N ASP A 158 -12.97 8.10 0.08
CA ASP A 158 -12.90 8.56 -1.31
C ASP A 158 -13.77 9.82 -1.50
N SER A 159 -13.24 11.03 -1.51
CA SER A 159 -11.85 11.39 -1.32
C SER A 159 -11.75 12.57 -0.34
N PHE A 160 -10.59 12.67 0.31
CA PHE A 160 -10.28 13.83 1.15
C PHE A 160 -10.46 15.18 0.43
N ALA A 161 -10.28 15.22 -0.89
CA ALA A 161 -10.33 16.45 -1.67
C ALA A 161 -11.66 17.20 -1.54
N VAL A 162 -12.79 16.49 -1.46
CA VAL A 162 -14.16 17.08 -1.40
C VAL A 162 -14.75 17.12 0.00
N SER A 163 -14.05 16.62 1.02
CA SER A 163 -14.54 16.69 2.41
C SER A 163 -14.69 18.12 2.91
N ARG A 164 -15.64 18.33 3.82
CA ARG A 164 -15.96 19.63 4.45
C ARG A 164 -16.01 19.47 5.97
N CYS A 165 -15.57 20.49 6.71
CA CYS A 165 -15.79 20.56 8.16
C CYS A 165 -17.06 21.36 8.47
N LEU A 166 -17.64 21.13 9.65
CA LEU A 166 -18.85 21.84 10.12
C LEU A 166 -18.66 23.36 10.11
N GLU A 167 -17.53 23.86 10.61
CA GLU A 167 -17.22 25.28 10.64
C GLU A 167 -17.04 25.91 9.25
N GLN A 168 -16.78 25.12 8.20
CA GLN A 168 -16.67 25.63 6.83
C GLN A 168 -18.05 26.07 6.31
N GLY A 169 -19.09 25.28 6.58
CA GLY A 169 -20.46 25.63 6.22
C GLY A 169 -20.89 27.00 6.81
N GLU A 170 -20.63 27.21 8.09
CA GLU A 170 -20.89 28.47 8.76
C GLU A 170 -20.08 29.66 8.18
N SER A 171 -18.88 29.40 7.68
CA SER A 171 -18.02 30.43 7.09
C SER A 171 -18.48 30.85 5.70
N ASP A 172 -18.97 29.90 4.91
CA ASP A 172 -19.50 30.15 3.56
C ASP A 172 -20.78 30.96 3.63
N GLU A 173 -21.66 30.69 4.61
CA GLU A 173 -22.87 31.50 4.87
C GLU A 173 -22.55 32.94 5.30
N LYS A 174 -21.41 33.17 5.96
CA LYS A 174 -20.95 34.50 6.41
C LYS A 174 -20.04 35.21 5.40
N GLY A 175 -19.85 34.68 4.18
CA GLY A 175 -19.07 35.30 3.10
C GLY A 175 -17.59 35.51 3.37
N LYS A 176 -16.95 34.63 4.20
CA LYS A 176 -15.52 34.72 4.51
C LYS A 176 -14.66 34.17 3.36
N ALA A 177 -13.44 34.70 3.23
CA ALA A 177 -12.52 34.38 2.14
C ALA A 177 -12.24 32.87 1.96
N LEU A 178 -12.27 32.39 0.72
CA LEU A 178 -12.10 31.00 0.28
C LEU A 178 -10.87 30.25 0.87
N GLY A 179 -9.78 30.95 1.20
CA GLY A 179 -8.57 30.34 1.80
C GLY A 179 -8.74 29.89 3.26
N TYR A 180 -9.61 30.56 4.00
CA TYR A 180 -9.83 30.26 5.43
C TYR A 180 -10.55 28.93 5.65
N GLY A 181 -11.52 28.60 4.77
CA GLY A 181 -12.23 27.32 4.82
C GLY A 181 -11.33 26.10 4.57
N SER A 182 -10.35 26.22 3.67
CA SER A 182 -9.41 25.14 3.39
C SER A 182 -8.50 24.82 4.59
N MET A 183 -8.05 25.84 5.34
CA MET A 183 -7.22 25.64 6.54
C MET A 183 -8.01 24.97 7.67
N LYS A 184 -9.25 25.39 7.91
CA LYS A 184 -10.13 24.78 8.91
C LYS A 184 -10.43 23.32 8.60
N LYS A 185 -10.74 23.01 7.33
CA LYS A 185 -10.93 21.64 6.87
C LYS A 185 -9.72 20.76 7.18
N ASN A 186 -8.53 21.22 6.82
CA ASN A 186 -7.31 20.46 7.05
C ASN A 186 -7.10 20.20 8.55
N ASN A 187 -7.26 21.21 9.39
CA ASN A 187 -7.12 21.08 10.84
C ASN A 187 -8.13 20.09 11.41
N ALA A 188 -9.41 20.20 11.06
CA ALA A 188 -10.45 19.29 11.52
C ALA A 188 -10.13 17.84 11.15
N TYR A 189 -9.66 17.59 9.92
CA TYR A 189 -9.30 16.26 9.47
C TYR A 189 -8.08 15.72 10.22
N TYR A 190 -7.05 16.54 10.44
CA TYR A 190 -5.83 16.12 11.16
C TYR A 190 -6.10 15.82 12.62
N ASP A 191 -6.90 16.63 13.29
CA ASP A 191 -7.28 16.41 14.69
C ASP A 191 -8.04 15.08 14.82
N ARG A 192 -8.98 14.81 13.91
CA ARG A 192 -9.73 13.55 13.87
C ARG A 192 -8.83 12.36 13.53
N LEU A 193 -7.86 12.49 12.62
CA LEU A 193 -6.88 11.42 12.34
C LEU A 193 -6.00 11.11 13.55
N ALA A 194 -5.56 12.14 14.28
CA ALA A 194 -4.76 11.95 15.49
C ALA A 194 -5.53 11.14 16.56
N MET A 195 -6.83 11.39 16.69
CA MET A 195 -7.71 10.63 17.60
C MET A 195 -8.00 9.22 17.06
N LEU A 196 -8.16 9.05 15.76
CA LEU A 196 -8.52 7.78 15.13
C LEU A 196 -7.35 6.78 15.12
N GLN A 197 -6.11 7.25 14.94
CA GLN A 197 -4.93 6.40 14.76
C GLN A 197 -4.76 5.33 15.87
N PRO A 198 -4.85 5.63 17.19
CA PRO A 198 -4.80 4.60 18.23
C PRO A 198 -5.99 3.62 18.18
N LEU A 199 -7.18 4.10 17.76
CA LEU A 199 -8.38 3.27 17.64
C LEU A 199 -8.26 2.29 16.46
N LEU A 200 -7.67 2.70 15.33
CA LEU A 200 -7.37 1.79 14.22
C LEU A 200 -6.53 0.60 14.69
N GLN A 201 -5.51 0.86 15.50
CA GLN A 201 -4.67 -0.20 16.06
C GLN A 201 -5.44 -1.05 17.07
N GLU A 202 -6.25 -0.43 17.93
CA GLU A 202 -7.06 -1.13 18.95
C GLU A 202 -8.09 -2.06 18.32
N TYR A 203 -8.82 -1.57 17.32
CA TYR A 203 -9.86 -2.33 16.60
C TYR A 203 -9.31 -3.13 15.42
N SER A 204 -7.99 -3.17 15.18
CA SER A 204 -7.38 -3.84 14.02
C SER A 204 -8.10 -3.46 12.72
N CYS A 205 -8.39 -2.18 12.54
CA CYS A 205 -9.01 -1.60 11.36
C CYS A 205 -7.97 -0.77 10.61
N SER A 206 -8.00 -0.75 9.29
CA SER A 206 -7.13 0.11 8.49
C SER A 206 -7.91 1.16 7.76
N LEU A 207 -7.29 2.33 7.58
CA LEU A 207 -7.85 3.43 6.82
C LEU A 207 -7.09 3.58 5.49
N VAL A 208 -7.81 3.59 4.39
CA VAL A 208 -7.31 3.89 3.04
C VAL A 208 -7.84 5.27 2.64
N ILE A 209 -6.93 6.24 2.50
CA ILE A 209 -7.28 7.62 2.10
C ILE A 209 -6.98 7.75 0.61
N ILE A 210 -8.02 8.04 -0.18
CA ILE A 210 -7.86 8.44 -1.58
C ILE A 210 -7.63 9.94 -1.64
N ASN A 211 -6.54 10.38 -2.25
CA ASN A 211 -6.20 11.79 -2.33
C ASN A 211 -5.87 12.22 -3.76
N GLN A 212 -6.32 13.40 -4.12
CA GLN A 212 -6.08 13.96 -5.45
C GLN A 212 -4.85 14.85 -5.47
N LEU A 213 -4.01 14.64 -6.48
CA LEU A 213 -2.92 15.55 -6.85
C LEU A 213 -3.42 16.54 -7.89
N THR A 214 -3.01 17.80 -7.76
CA THR A 214 -3.26 18.86 -8.73
C THR A 214 -1.93 19.44 -9.20
N LYS A 215 -1.90 20.01 -10.40
CA LYS A 215 -0.73 20.75 -10.87
C LYS A 215 -0.62 22.06 -10.08
N ASP A 216 0.56 22.35 -9.60
CA ASP A 216 0.86 23.66 -9.01
C ASP A 216 1.40 24.58 -10.12
N HIS A 217 0.53 25.43 -10.65
CA HIS A 217 0.88 26.38 -11.71
C HIS A 217 1.79 27.53 -11.21
N ALA A 218 1.92 27.67 -9.89
CA ALA A 218 2.81 28.67 -9.28
C ALA A 218 4.18 28.09 -8.90
N ALA A 219 4.40 26.80 -9.12
CA ALA A 219 5.69 26.15 -8.85
C ALA A 219 6.77 26.75 -9.77
N GLY A 220 7.91 27.13 -9.18
CA GLY A 220 9.07 27.59 -9.94
C GLY A 220 9.65 26.47 -10.84
N MET A 221 10.55 26.85 -11.75
CA MET A 221 11.12 25.95 -12.78
C MET A 221 11.76 24.67 -12.21
N PHE A 222 12.23 24.69 -10.97
CA PHE A 222 12.89 23.57 -10.27
C PHE A 222 12.05 22.90 -9.18
N ALA A 223 10.80 23.37 -8.96
CA ALA A 223 9.90 22.80 -7.97
C ALA A 223 9.07 21.64 -8.56
N ASP A 224 8.70 20.67 -7.73
CA ASP A 224 7.73 19.64 -8.14
C ASP A 224 6.40 20.34 -8.51
N PRO A 225 5.95 20.25 -9.76
CA PRO A 225 4.72 20.90 -10.21
C PRO A 225 3.46 20.26 -9.65
N THR A 226 3.58 19.30 -8.74
CA THR A 226 2.45 18.62 -8.14
C THR A 226 2.14 19.18 -6.76
N LYS A 227 0.86 19.51 -6.54
CA LYS A 227 0.35 19.97 -5.26
C LYS A 227 -0.58 18.91 -4.66
N ARG A 228 -0.23 18.46 -3.47
CA ARG A 228 -1.07 17.55 -2.68
C ARG A 228 -2.15 18.35 -1.94
N LYS A 229 -3.36 17.81 -1.91
CA LYS A 229 -4.40 18.28 -1.00
C LYS A 229 -4.07 17.76 0.40
N GLY A 230 -4.08 18.64 1.42
CA GLY A 230 -3.74 18.27 2.79
C GLY A 230 -2.30 17.73 2.97
N PRO A 231 -1.26 18.57 2.84
CA PRO A 231 0.15 18.12 2.82
C PRO A 231 0.58 17.36 4.07
N GLN A 232 -0.04 17.62 5.23
CA GLN A 232 0.32 16.97 6.49
C GLN A 232 -0.25 15.54 6.64
N LEU A 233 -1.14 15.09 5.74
CA LEU A 233 -1.68 13.71 5.77
C LEU A 233 -0.58 12.65 5.76
N GLU A 234 0.54 12.94 5.11
CA GLU A 234 1.66 12.00 5.02
C GLU A 234 2.25 11.60 6.37
N TYR A 235 2.14 12.45 7.40
CA TYR A 235 2.66 12.14 8.73
C TYR A 235 1.92 10.98 9.39
N PHE A 236 0.62 10.86 9.14
CA PHE A 236 -0.23 9.79 9.66
C PHE A 236 -0.07 8.49 8.87
N CYS A 237 0.28 8.57 7.59
CA CYS A 237 0.35 7.42 6.71
C CYS A 237 1.59 6.57 6.98
N SER A 238 1.40 5.26 7.05
CA SER A 238 2.49 4.28 7.09
C SER A 238 2.96 3.92 5.68
N GLN A 239 2.06 4.02 4.70
CA GLN A 239 2.30 3.71 3.29
C GLN A 239 1.67 4.81 2.43
N ILE A 240 2.36 5.23 1.37
CA ILE A 240 1.87 6.19 0.38
C ILE A 240 2.18 5.65 -1.01
N LEU A 241 1.12 5.42 -1.78
CA LEU A 241 1.19 5.09 -3.20
C LEU A 241 0.89 6.34 -4.01
N ARG A 242 1.78 6.69 -4.94
CA ARG A 242 1.61 7.83 -5.84
C ARG A 242 1.45 7.36 -7.27
N GLY A 243 0.30 7.68 -7.88
CA GLY A 243 -0.06 7.30 -9.25
C GLY A 243 0.03 8.47 -10.22
N LYS A 244 0.59 8.22 -11.41
CA LYS A 244 0.57 9.12 -12.56
C LYS A 244 -0.10 8.43 -13.74
N ALA A 245 -0.95 9.14 -14.48
CA ALA A 245 -1.54 8.60 -15.70
C ALA A 245 -0.42 8.30 -16.72
N GLY A 246 -0.50 7.13 -17.34
CA GLY A 246 0.40 6.71 -18.40
C GLY A 246 -0.24 6.80 -19.78
N GLN A 247 0.04 5.85 -20.64
CA GLN A 247 -0.42 5.82 -22.03
C GLN A 247 -1.81 5.20 -22.18
N LYS A 248 -2.53 5.59 -23.22
CA LYS A 248 -3.79 4.94 -23.60
C LYS A 248 -3.51 3.57 -24.19
N LEU A 249 -4.25 2.55 -23.73
CA LEU A 249 -4.25 1.23 -24.35
C LEU A 249 -5.27 1.25 -25.51
N VAL A 250 -4.79 1.07 -26.72
CA VAL A 250 -5.58 1.21 -27.93
C VAL A 250 -5.51 -0.08 -28.73
N VAL A 251 -6.65 -0.56 -29.20
CA VAL A 251 -6.76 -1.67 -30.15
C VAL A 251 -7.33 -1.18 -31.47
N LYS A 252 -6.88 -1.77 -32.56
CA LYS A 252 -7.45 -1.54 -33.90
C LYS A 252 -8.65 -2.46 -34.08
N ARG A 253 -9.77 -1.91 -34.49
CA ARG A 253 -10.98 -2.66 -34.87
C ARG A 253 -11.41 -2.29 -36.28
N LYS A 254 -11.77 -3.29 -37.07
CA LYS A 254 -12.33 -3.07 -38.42
C LYS A 254 -13.83 -2.80 -38.28
N LEU A 255 -14.29 -1.71 -38.86
CA LEU A 255 -15.71 -1.39 -39.05
C LEU A 255 -15.88 -1.04 -40.53
N ASN A 256 -16.64 -1.89 -41.28
CA ASN A 256 -16.92 -1.67 -42.68
C ASN A 256 -15.66 -1.33 -43.52
N SER A 257 -14.67 -2.19 -43.56
CA SER A 257 -13.39 -2.03 -44.27
C SER A 257 -12.45 -0.94 -43.69
N THR A 258 -12.89 -0.11 -42.77
CA THR A 258 -12.07 0.97 -42.18
C THR A 258 -11.52 0.53 -40.81
N GLU A 259 -10.20 0.64 -40.61
CA GLU A 259 -9.60 0.44 -39.29
C GLU A 259 -9.83 1.67 -38.40
N ARG A 260 -10.40 1.43 -37.21
CA ARG A 260 -10.53 2.46 -36.17
C ARG A 260 -9.75 2.08 -34.93
N LYS A 261 -9.08 3.06 -34.35
CA LYS A 261 -8.41 2.93 -33.04
C LYS A 261 -9.45 3.13 -31.94
N VAL A 262 -9.61 2.14 -31.08
CA VAL A 262 -10.54 2.17 -29.94
C VAL A 262 -9.72 2.06 -28.66
N GLN A 263 -9.88 3.01 -27.75
CA GLN A 263 -9.26 2.95 -26.45
C GLN A 263 -9.98 1.88 -25.61
N VAL A 264 -9.23 0.91 -25.09
CA VAL A 264 -9.74 -0.20 -24.26
C VAL A 264 -9.28 -0.16 -22.83
N GLY A 265 -8.37 0.77 -22.51
CA GLY A 265 -7.80 0.92 -21.20
C GLY A 265 -6.73 2.01 -21.16
N MET A 266 -5.96 1.98 -20.09
CA MET A 266 -4.84 2.90 -19.87
C MET A 266 -3.74 2.20 -19.08
N THR A 267 -2.52 2.71 -19.19
CA THR A 267 -1.46 2.41 -18.24
C THR A 267 -1.46 3.46 -17.13
N SER A 268 -0.99 3.08 -15.97
CA SER A 268 -0.79 3.95 -14.83
C SER A 268 0.58 3.63 -14.23
N ASN A 269 1.37 4.66 -13.96
CA ASN A 269 2.70 4.51 -13.35
C ASN A 269 2.59 4.84 -11.87
N TRP A 270 3.08 3.94 -11.04
CA TRP A 270 2.98 4.04 -9.60
C TRP A 270 4.35 4.06 -8.94
N GLU A 271 4.40 4.70 -7.79
CA GLU A 271 5.58 4.78 -6.94
C GLU A 271 5.17 4.58 -5.48
N THR A 272 5.95 3.81 -4.72
CA THR A 272 5.82 3.74 -3.27
C THR A 272 6.55 4.93 -2.64
N ALA A 273 5.90 6.10 -2.62
CA ALA A 273 6.50 7.34 -2.12
C ALA A 273 6.86 7.28 -0.62
N LYS A 274 6.19 6.42 0.14
CA LYS A 274 6.49 6.10 1.53
C LYS A 274 6.09 4.67 1.83
N ASN A 275 6.97 3.93 2.47
CA ASN A 275 6.64 2.63 3.06
C ASN A 275 7.53 2.41 4.28
N ARG A 276 6.94 2.01 5.42
CA ARG A 276 7.66 1.75 6.67
C ARG A 276 7.98 0.26 6.89
N PHE A 277 7.52 -0.62 5.99
CA PHE A 277 7.56 -2.08 6.17
C PHE A 277 8.32 -2.79 5.05
N VAL A 278 8.29 -2.20 3.86
CA VAL A 278 8.99 -2.66 2.66
C VAL A 278 9.81 -1.48 2.15
N GLU A 279 10.86 -1.73 1.42
CA GLU A 279 11.68 -0.69 0.80
C GLU A 279 10.82 0.33 0.03
N PRO A 280 10.94 1.63 0.32
CA PRO A 280 10.20 2.68 -0.38
C PRO A 280 10.80 2.99 -1.76
N MET A 281 10.21 3.97 -2.46
CA MET A 281 10.66 4.53 -3.74
C MET A 281 10.63 3.55 -4.93
N LYS A 282 9.95 2.42 -4.78
CA LYS A 282 9.78 1.44 -5.87
C LYS A 282 8.83 1.98 -6.93
N LYS A 283 9.20 1.83 -8.22
CA LYS A 283 8.42 2.30 -9.37
C LYS A 283 7.97 1.14 -10.22
N PHE A 284 6.72 1.14 -10.64
CA PHE A 284 6.14 0.08 -11.46
C PHE A 284 4.98 0.58 -12.31
N GLY A 285 4.72 -0.11 -13.42
CA GLY A 285 3.60 0.16 -14.31
C GLY A 285 2.43 -0.80 -14.07
N VAL A 286 1.21 -0.28 -14.26
CA VAL A 286 -0.03 -1.04 -14.14
C VAL A 286 -0.87 -0.82 -15.38
N LYS A 287 -1.47 -1.88 -15.96
CA LYS A 287 -2.45 -1.78 -17.04
C LYS A 287 -3.85 -1.97 -16.49
N ILE A 288 -4.72 -1.00 -16.78
CA ILE A 288 -6.13 -1.02 -16.39
C ILE A 288 -6.97 -1.09 -17.65
N TYR A 289 -7.77 -2.15 -17.79
CA TYR A 289 -8.70 -2.33 -18.88
C TYR A 289 -10.12 -1.94 -18.44
N PHE A 290 -10.80 -1.09 -19.20
CA PHE A 290 -12.13 -0.57 -18.84
C PHE A 290 -13.17 -1.64 -18.57
N ARG A 291 -13.07 -2.80 -19.26
CA ARG A 291 -14.02 -3.91 -19.12
C ARG A 291 -13.57 -5.01 -18.16
N LYS A 292 -12.25 -5.12 -17.87
CA LYS A 292 -11.68 -6.25 -17.15
C LYS A 292 -10.99 -5.85 -15.84
N GLY A 293 -10.86 -4.54 -15.58
CA GLY A 293 -10.12 -4.05 -14.43
C GLY A 293 -8.59 -4.18 -14.59
N LEU A 294 -7.89 -4.38 -13.50
CA LEU A 294 -6.43 -4.49 -13.45
C LEU A 294 -5.92 -5.77 -14.11
N ALA A 295 -4.84 -5.66 -14.87
CA ALA A 295 -4.10 -6.80 -15.40
C ALA A 295 -3.07 -7.27 -14.36
N PRO A 296 -3.25 -8.40 -13.66
CA PRO A 296 -2.50 -8.75 -12.46
C PRO A 296 -0.98 -8.86 -12.63
N TRP A 297 -0.53 -9.21 -13.84
CA TRP A 297 0.87 -9.47 -14.18
C TRP A 297 1.54 -8.34 -14.97
N SER A 298 0.79 -7.26 -15.27
CA SER A 298 1.34 -6.16 -16.07
C SER A 298 2.47 -5.45 -15.32
N GLY A 299 3.54 -5.06 -16.06
CA GLY A 299 4.67 -4.32 -15.52
C GLY A 299 5.52 -5.06 -14.48
N LEU A 300 5.20 -6.32 -14.17
CA LEU A 300 5.97 -7.09 -13.19
C LEU A 300 7.40 -7.36 -13.68
N GLY A 301 7.57 -7.77 -14.95
CA GLY A 301 8.89 -8.05 -15.49
C GLY A 301 9.81 -6.84 -15.47
N ASP A 302 9.31 -5.68 -15.91
CA ASP A 302 10.06 -4.42 -15.87
C ASP A 302 10.41 -4.03 -14.42
N PHE A 303 9.47 -4.25 -13.49
CA PHE A 303 9.71 -4.03 -12.07
C PHE A 303 10.81 -4.93 -11.52
N LEU A 304 10.80 -6.23 -11.85
CA LEU A 304 11.82 -7.18 -11.40
C LEU A 304 13.21 -6.87 -12.00
N VAL A 305 13.25 -6.31 -13.21
CA VAL A 305 14.51 -5.82 -13.81
C VAL A 305 15.06 -4.61 -13.03
N LEU A 306 14.19 -3.68 -12.63
CA LEU A 306 14.59 -2.52 -11.81
C LEU A 306 15.05 -2.91 -10.40
N GLU A 307 14.62 -4.08 -9.92
CA GLU A 307 15.03 -4.64 -8.62
C GLU A 307 16.23 -5.59 -8.72
N ASP A 308 16.86 -5.68 -9.89
CA ASP A 308 18.00 -6.59 -10.19
C ASP A 308 17.71 -8.09 -9.91
N GLU A 309 16.43 -8.47 -9.87
CA GLU A 309 16.02 -9.86 -9.64
C GLU A 309 15.99 -10.70 -10.92
N VAL A 310 15.79 -10.05 -12.06
CA VAL A 310 15.83 -10.67 -13.39
C VAL A 310 16.56 -9.77 -14.38
N LYS A 311 17.13 -10.36 -15.42
CA LYS A 311 17.76 -9.58 -16.51
C LYS A 311 16.86 -9.61 -17.74
N GLN A 312 16.69 -8.46 -18.39
CA GLN A 312 16.00 -8.40 -19.67
C GLN A 312 16.90 -8.99 -20.75
N LYS A 313 16.37 -9.92 -21.55
CA LYS A 313 17.09 -10.57 -22.65
C LYS A 313 16.20 -10.70 -23.87
N SER A 314 16.81 -10.72 -25.03
CA SER A 314 16.11 -10.99 -26.29
C SER A 314 16.75 -12.18 -26.96
N MET A 315 15.95 -13.14 -27.38
CA MET A 315 16.40 -14.35 -28.09
C MET A 315 15.74 -14.45 -29.46
N LYS A 316 16.37 -15.14 -30.38
CA LYS A 316 15.73 -15.48 -31.65
C LYS A 316 14.62 -16.51 -31.38
N ASP A 317 13.49 -16.34 -32.07
CA ASP A 317 12.38 -17.30 -31.99
C ASP A 317 12.86 -18.67 -32.50
N PRO A 318 12.75 -19.74 -31.69
CA PRO A 318 13.13 -21.07 -32.12
C PRO A 318 12.35 -21.61 -33.32
N GLU A 319 11.08 -21.16 -33.48
CA GLU A 319 10.21 -21.60 -34.57
C GLU A 319 10.34 -20.69 -35.81
N ASP A 320 10.62 -19.39 -35.62
CA ASP A 320 10.83 -18.41 -36.69
C ASP A 320 12.10 -17.61 -36.42
N GLY A 321 13.23 -18.14 -36.85
CA GLY A 321 14.54 -17.52 -36.62
C GLY A 321 14.71 -16.06 -37.11
N ARG A 322 13.71 -15.50 -37.84
CA ARG A 322 13.64 -14.10 -38.24
C ARG A 322 13.05 -13.20 -37.17
N LYS A 323 12.30 -13.75 -36.22
CA LYS A 323 11.69 -12.99 -35.14
C LYS A 323 12.60 -12.97 -33.91
N THR A 324 12.44 -11.91 -33.13
CA THR A 324 13.12 -11.77 -31.84
C THR A 324 12.04 -11.78 -30.75
N ILE A 325 12.20 -12.68 -29.79
CA ILE A 325 11.37 -12.76 -28.60
C ILE A 325 12.07 -12.00 -27.48
N LYS A 326 11.37 -11.02 -26.90
CA LYS A 326 11.80 -10.34 -25.68
C LYS A 326 11.33 -11.12 -24.47
N GLY A 327 12.13 -11.17 -23.43
CA GLY A 327 11.81 -11.86 -22.20
C GLY A 327 12.77 -11.52 -21.08
N TYR A 328 12.75 -12.36 -20.06
CA TYR A 328 13.52 -12.20 -18.84
C TYR A 328 14.31 -13.47 -18.56
N THR A 329 15.52 -13.34 -18.00
CA THR A 329 16.27 -14.47 -17.48
C THR A 329 16.30 -14.37 -15.95
N TYR A 330 16.13 -15.51 -15.30
CA TYR A 330 16.23 -15.69 -13.87
C TYR A 330 17.30 -16.72 -13.56
N GLU A 331 18.16 -16.42 -12.58
CA GLU A 331 19.19 -17.35 -12.11
C GLU A 331 18.62 -18.18 -10.97
N GLY A 332 18.09 -19.35 -11.32
CA GLY A 332 17.51 -20.29 -10.37
C GLY A 332 18.54 -21.33 -9.90
N PRO A 333 18.12 -22.25 -9.01
CA PRO A 333 19.00 -23.32 -8.50
C PRO A 333 19.59 -24.25 -9.59
N GLU A 334 18.93 -24.32 -10.76
CA GLU A 334 19.34 -25.15 -11.90
C GLU A 334 20.12 -24.35 -12.96
N GLY A 335 20.40 -23.08 -12.72
CA GLY A 335 21.09 -22.16 -13.62
C GLY A 335 20.18 -21.09 -14.21
N GLU A 336 20.72 -20.33 -15.21
CA GLU A 336 20.00 -19.24 -15.88
C GLU A 336 18.93 -19.80 -16.84
N GLU A 337 17.68 -19.41 -16.64
CA GLU A 337 16.54 -19.81 -17.47
C GLU A 337 15.86 -18.60 -18.10
N PHE A 338 15.51 -18.70 -19.40
CA PHE A 338 14.84 -17.64 -20.15
C PHE A 338 13.34 -17.87 -20.22
N PHE A 339 12.59 -16.81 -19.92
CA PHE A 339 11.13 -16.77 -20.02
C PHE A 339 10.70 -15.63 -20.95
N PRO A 340 9.96 -15.91 -22.03
CA PRO A 340 9.30 -14.86 -22.82
C PRO A 340 8.47 -13.91 -21.95
N GLU A 341 8.34 -12.65 -22.34
CA GLU A 341 7.53 -11.66 -21.60
C GLU A 341 6.08 -12.14 -21.37
N SER A 342 5.51 -12.91 -22.31
CA SER A 342 4.19 -13.52 -22.19
C SER A 342 4.11 -14.62 -21.12
N GLN A 343 5.24 -15.20 -20.72
CA GLN A 343 5.34 -16.30 -19.76
C GLN A 343 5.83 -15.84 -18.37
N ILE A 344 5.75 -14.55 -18.07
CA ILE A 344 6.12 -14.01 -16.75
C ILE A 344 5.39 -14.71 -15.59
N LYS A 345 4.15 -15.12 -15.82
CA LYS A 345 3.37 -15.90 -14.84
C LYS A 345 3.98 -17.27 -14.59
N ASP A 346 4.43 -17.94 -15.63
CA ASP A 346 5.01 -19.29 -15.53
C ASP A 346 6.35 -19.23 -14.79
N MET A 347 7.17 -18.21 -15.04
CA MET A 347 8.38 -17.94 -14.29
C MET A 347 8.08 -17.79 -12.78
N CYS A 348 7.09 -16.96 -12.42
CA CYS A 348 6.73 -16.74 -11.02
C CYS A 348 6.07 -17.98 -10.37
N ASN A 349 5.38 -18.82 -11.13
CA ASN A 349 4.87 -20.09 -10.62
C ASN A 349 5.99 -21.10 -10.35
N LYS A 350 7.04 -21.10 -11.17
CA LYS A 350 8.22 -21.95 -10.99
C LYS A 350 9.10 -21.43 -9.83
N TYR A 351 9.21 -20.12 -9.68
CA TYR A 351 10.04 -19.44 -8.68
C TYR A 351 9.22 -18.47 -7.82
N PRO A 352 8.35 -18.96 -6.93
CA PRO A 352 7.39 -18.12 -6.17
C PRO A 352 8.07 -17.10 -5.24
N GLN A 353 9.30 -17.34 -4.80
CA GLN A 353 10.09 -16.41 -3.98
C GLN A 353 10.30 -15.05 -4.66
N ILE A 354 10.29 -14.99 -6.00
CA ILE A 354 10.37 -13.73 -6.77
C ILE A 354 9.24 -12.75 -6.39
N LEU A 355 8.09 -13.26 -5.96
CA LEU A 355 6.93 -12.44 -5.60
C LEU A 355 6.95 -11.94 -4.15
N GLU A 356 7.89 -12.39 -3.33
CA GLU A 356 7.98 -11.96 -1.94
C GLU A 356 8.43 -10.50 -1.84
N PRO A 357 7.74 -9.67 -1.06
CA PRO A 357 8.20 -8.31 -0.77
C PRO A 357 9.50 -8.32 0.04
N ARG A 358 10.39 -7.38 -0.23
CA ARG A 358 11.58 -7.16 0.60
C ARG A 358 11.19 -6.35 1.83
N TYR A 359 11.00 -7.01 2.96
CA TYR A 359 10.65 -6.35 4.22
C TYR A 359 11.89 -5.76 4.87
N THR A 360 11.80 -4.53 5.35
CA THR A 360 12.91 -3.82 6.03
C THR A 360 13.44 -4.57 7.27
N SER A 361 12.60 -5.35 7.93
CA SER A 361 12.99 -6.19 9.07
C SER A 361 13.84 -7.43 8.69
N LYS A 362 13.93 -7.77 7.42
CA LYS A 362 14.77 -8.89 6.92
C LYS A 362 16.10 -8.40 6.33
N LEU A 363 16.31 -7.09 6.24
CA LEU A 363 17.54 -6.50 5.68
C LEU A 363 18.76 -6.67 6.62
N GLU A 364 18.55 -7.06 7.89
CA GLU A 364 19.64 -7.31 8.82
C GLU A 364 20.52 -8.51 8.42
N ASP A 365 19.96 -9.49 7.71
CA ASP A 365 20.69 -10.68 7.25
C ASP A 365 21.58 -10.41 6.01
N ASP A 366 21.29 -9.33 5.24
CA ASP A 366 22.05 -8.95 4.03
C ASP A 366 23.20 -7.99 4.33
N PHE A 367 23.22 -7.34 5.49
CA PHE A 367 24.29 -6.40 5.88
C PHE A 367 25.59 -7.08 6.35
N ASP A 368 25.57 -8.37 6.65
CA ASP A 368 26.78 -9.14 7.00
C ASP A 368 27.63 -9.55 5.76
N ASN A 369 27.12 -9.34 4.56
CA ASN A 369 27.93 -9.36 3.36
C ASN A 369 28.39 -7.93 3.10
N GLU A 370 29.66 -7.67 3.35
CA GLU A 370 30.39 -6.42 3.09
C GLU A 370 30.02 -5.87 1.70
N VAL A 371 28.99 -5.02 1.64
CA VAL A 371 28.80 -4.10 0.53
C VAL A 371 29.90 -3.04 0.74
N GLU A 372 31.01 -3.21 0.05
CA GLU A 372 32.04 -2.20 -0.01
C GLU A 372 31.39 -0.89 -0.46
N LEU A 373 31.33 0.09 0.45
CA LEU A 373 30.75 1.42 0.20
C LEU A 373 31.44 2.18 -0.96
N GLU A 374 32.53 1.63 -1.49
CA GLU A 374 33.28 2.17 -2.62
C GLU A 374 32.49 2.18 -3.94
N ASP A 375 31.52 1.30 -4.13
CA ASP A 375 30.72 1.27 -5.36
C ASP A 375 29.68 2.38 -5.45
N TYR A 376 29.25 2.95 -4.32
CA TYR A 376 28.30 4.07 -4.30
C TYR A 376 28.90 5.44 -4.59
N GLU A 377 30.20 5.61 -4.43
CA GLU A 377 30.86 6.89 -4.73
C GLU A 377 31.28 7.05 -6.20
N SER A 378 31.35 5.95 -6.96
CA SER A 378 31.77 5.99 -8.37
C SER A 378 30.69 6.44 -9.37
N GLU A 379 29.40 6.45 -8.97
CA GLU A 379 28.29 6.96 -9.80
C GLU A 379 27.99 8.47 -9.62
N LYS A 380 28.65 9.14 -8.67
CA LYS A 380 28.65 10.59 -8.61
C LYS A 380 29.68 11.11 -9.60
N VAL A 381 29.31 11.42 -10.77
CA VAL A 381 29.86 12.44 -11.69
C VAL A 381 29.55 12.06 -13.12
N LYS A 382 28.40 12.48 -13.59
CA LYS A 382 28.20 13.04 -14.94
C LYS A 382 26.83 13.74 -14.98
N ILE A 383 26.72 14.80 -14.22
CA ILE A 383 25.78 15.87 -14.58
C ILE A 383 26.70 16.88 -15.26
N ASN A 384 26.69 16.86 -16.57
CA ASN A 384 27.37 17.85 -17.40
C ASN A 384 26.60 19.17 -17.34
N ASP A 385 27.37 20.22 -17.32
CA ASP A 385 27.10 21.64 -17.50
C ASP A 385 26.08 21.97 -18.59
#